data_4ae25e98d98c29f33d343fedc0923019
#
_entry.id   4ae25e98d98c29f33d343fedc0923019
#
_cell.length_a   1.000
_cell.length_b   1.000
_cell.length_c   1.000
_cell.angle_alpha   90.00
_cell.angle_beta   90.00
_cell.angle_gamma   90.00
#
_symmetry.space_group_name_H-M   'P 1'
#
loop_
_entity.id
_entity.type
_entity.pdbx_description
1 polymer ?
#
loop_
_entity_poly.entity_id
_entity_poly.type
_entity_poly.pdbx_seq_one_letter_code
_entity_poly.pdbx_strand_id
1 'polypeptide(L)'
;MEIIPGINVKKSKKNPTLDSNDSIYELPFYKDAEFFYNLDNYVFYIKGIEKIIRSSKYYKRYVAFLKKDLGMNFCQVKGNIQENEDDKHELIEMHHGPILSLFDYVAIVLEYSLVNNLDVSTFDIANIVMKEHFNFNIQTVMLCETVHQEVHDNKIFLNIKQGFGNLNGFIEKYRDGLLPEQILKINKYIELSKQYDSYDNDVMKLNESVTKWASEMGIDDWFN
;
A
#
# COMPACT_ATOMS: atom_id res chain seq x y z
N MET A 1 -2.97 2.35 -21.88
CA MET A 1 -2.78 2.17 -20.42
C MET A 1 -2.00 3.37 -19.90
N GLU A 2 -2.58 4.18 -19.02
CA GLU A 2 -1.91 5.39 -18.53
C GLU A 2 -0.91 5.02 -17.44
N ILE A 3 0.37 5.26 -17.71
CA ILE A 3 1.44 5.19 -16.71
C ILE A 3 1.17 6.27 -15.66
N ILE A 4 1.31 5.95 -14.36
CA ILE A 4 1.18 6.95 -13.29
C ILE A 4 2.07 8.13 -13.64
N PRO A 5 1.52 9.35 -13.86
CA PRO A 5 2.36 10.49 -14.13
C PRO A 5 3.24 10.73 -12.90
N GLY A 6 4.53 10.59 -13.03
CA GLY A 6 5.52 10.79 -11.94
C GLY A 6 6.34 9.59 -11.57
N ILE A 7 6.02 8.38 -12.06
CA ILE A 7 7.04 7.35 -12.20
C ILE A 7 7.86 7.75 -13.42
N ASN A 8 8.86 8.61 -13.19
CA ASN A 8 9.83 8.92 -14.22
C ASN A 8 10.71 7.69 -14.43
N VAL A 9 10.36 6.91 -15.43
CA VAL A 9 11.34 6.03 -16.07
C VAL A 9 12.34 6.95 -16.75
N LYS A 10 13.42 7.30 -16.04
CA LYS A 10 14.54 7.96 -16.66
C LYS A 10 15.07 7.03 -17.73
N LYS A 11 14.79 7.31 -18.98
CA LYS A 11 15.46 6.64 -20.09
C LYS A 11 16.95 6.72 -19.79
N SER A 12 17.58 5.58 -19.59
CA SER A 12 19.01 5.54 -19.36
C SER A 12 19.68 6.20 -20.54
N LYS A 13 20.48 7.24 -20.32
CA LYS A 13 21.31 7.87 -21.35
C LYS A 13 22.30 6.89 -22.00
N LYS A 14 22.42 5.69 -21.46
CA LYS A 14 23.29 4.60 -21.91
C LYS A 14 22.65 3.66 -22.94
N ASN A 15 21.41 3.91 -23.34
CA ASN A 15 20.75 3.08 -24.35
C ASN A 15 20.26 3.94 -25.54
N PRO A 16 21.16 4.61 -26.27
CA PRO A 16 20.76 5.56 -27.31
C PRO A 16 20.44 4.92 -28.66
N THR A 17 20.56 3.63 -28.80
CA THR A 17 20.62 2.97 -30.12
C THR A 17 19.45 2.05 -30.41
N LEU A 18 18.47 1.93 -29.53
CA LEU A 18 17.27 1.16 -29.83
C LEU A 18 16.27 2.04 -30.55
N ASP A 19 15.92 1.64 -31.77
CA ASP A 19 14.91 2.28 -32.59
C ASP A 19 13.57 2.29 -31.84
N SER A 20 12.78 3.34 -31.99
CA SER A 20 11.46 3.47 -31.37
C SER A 20 10.46 2.36 -31.79
N ASN A 21 10.79 1.63 -32.84
CA ASN A 21 10.03 0.47 -33.32
C ASN A 21 10.53 -0.85 -32.76
N ASP A 22 11.50 -0.83 -31.88
CA ASP A 22 12.10 -2.05 -31.32
C ASP A 22 11.23 -2.53 -30.16
N SER A 23 10.53 -3.65 -30.34
CA SER A 23 9.67 -4.28 -29.35
C SER A 23 10.40 -4.60 -28.01
N ILE A 24 11.71 -4.57 -28.02
CA ILE A 24 12.56 -4.72 -26.83
C ILE A 24 12.32 -3.62 -25.78
N TYR A 25 11.78 -2.46 -26.15
CA TYR A 25 11.38 -1.42 -25.19
C TYR A 25 10.06 -1.73 -24.47
N GLU A 26 9.26 -2.61 -25.01
CA GLU A 26 8.02 -3.09 -24.42
C GLU A 26 8.26 -4.29 -23.48
N LEU A 27 9.35 -5.06 -23.76
CA LEU A 27 9.70 -6.26 -23.00
C LEU A 27 10.31 -6.05 -21.61
N PRO A 28 11.06 -4.96 -21.29
CA PRO A 28 11.80 -4.86 -20.02
C PRO A 28 10.96 -4.92 -18.76
N PHE A 29 9.66 -4.75 -18.86
CA PHE A 29 8.76 -4.66 -17.72
C PHE A 29 7.84 -5.88 -17.57
N TYR A 30 7.80 -6.71 -18.59
CA TYR A 30 7.03 -7.96 -18.59
C TYR A 30 7.89 -9.10 -18.04
N LYS A 31 7.31 -9.91 -17.19
CA LYS A 31 7.86 -11.18 -16.72
C LYS A 31 6.85 -12.28 -17.01
N ASP A 32 7.30 -13.39 -17.58
CA ASP A 32 6.49 -14.58 -17.74
C ASP A 32 6.25 -15.29 -16.38
N ALA A 33 5.29 -16.19 -16.36
CA ALA A 33 4.95 -16.93 -15.14
C ALA A 33 6.13 -17.76 -14.62
N GLU A 34 7.00 -18.27 -15.49
CA GLU A 34 8.14 -19.11 -15.10
C GLU A 34 9.16 -18.34 -14.26
N PHE A 35 9.32 -17.04 -14.51
CA PHE A 35 10.18 -16.19 -13.71
C PHE A 35 9.78 -16.20 -12.23
N PHE A 36 8.49 -16.29 -11.94
CA PHE A 36 7.95 -16.24 -10.58
C PHE A 36 7.94 -17.58 -9.85
N TYR A 37 8.26 -18.70 -10.52
CA TYR A 37 8.43 -19.99 -9.84
C TYR A 37 9.66 -20.02 -8.93
N ASN A 38 10.63 -19.14 -9.15
CA ASN A 38 11.74 -18.95 -8.24
C ASN A 38 11.37 -17.94 -7.15
N LEU A 39 11.39 -18.38 -5.88
CA LEU A 39 11.00 -17.55 -4.74
C LEU A 39 11.86 -16.28 -4.60
N ASP A 40 13.16 -16.35 -4.85
CA ASP A 40 14.06 -15.20 -4.75
C ASP A 40 13.72 -14.15 -5.82
N ASN A 41 13.42 -14.60 -7.04
CA ASN A 41 12.95 -13.73 -8.12
C ASN A 41 11.63 -13.07 -7.77
N TYR A 42 10.70 -13.84 -7.21
CA TYR A 42 9.39 -13.36 -6.78
C TYR A 42 9.51 -12.26 -5.71
N VAL A 43 10.24 -12.55 -4.64
CA VAL A 43 10.48 -11.59 -3.56
C VAL A 43 11.22 -10.35 -4.05
N PHE A 44 12.26 -10.53 -4.87
CA PHE A 44 13.01 -9.41 -5.45
C PHE A 44 12.13 -8.52 -6.33
N TYR A 45 11.27 -9.11 -7.15
CA TYR A 45 10.36 -8.38 -8.03
C TYR A 45 9.36 -7.54 -7.23
N ILE A 46 8.70 -8.13 -6.21
CA ILE A 46 7.76 -7.42 -5.35
C ILE A 46 8.44 -6.26 -4.62
N LYS A 47 9.62 -6.47 -4.04
CA LYS A 47 10.41 -5.40 -3.39
C LYS A 47 10.78 -4.29 -4.36
N GLY A 48 11.04 -4.63 -5.61
CA GLY A 48 11.25 -3.65 -6.67
C GLY A 48 10.02 -2.75 -6.89
N ILE A 49 8.84 -3.34 -6.94
CA ILE A 49 7.57 -2.60 -7.07
C ILE A 49 7.30 -1.74 -5.83
N GLU A 50 7.50 -2.26 -4.62
CA GLU A 50 7.38 -1.45 -3.39
C GLU A 50 8.26 -0.20 -3.45
N LYS A 51 9.51 -0.35 -3.91
CA LYS A 51 10.44 0.77 -4.07
C LYS A 51 9.93 1.80 -5.08
N ILE A 52 9.37 1.34 -6.21
CA ILE A 52 8.74 2.21 -7.21
C ILE A 52 7.59 2.99 -6.57
N ILE A 53 6.67 2.32 -5.88
CA ILE A 53 5.54 2.94 -5.19
C ILE A 53 6.02 3.99 -4.20
N ARG A 54 6.87 3.63 -3.24
CA ARG A 54 7.35 4.52 -2.17
C ARG A 54 8.13 5.73 -2.70
N SER A 55 8.83 5.60 -3.83
CA SER A 55 9.57 6.69 -4.46
C SER A 55 8.70 7.62 -5.32
N SER A 56 7.46 7.21 -5.63
CA SER A 56 6.57 7.97 -6.49
C SER A 56 6.09 9.25 -5.83
N LYS A 57 5.84 10.30 -6.63
CA LYS A 57 5.24 11.54 -6.11
C LYS A 57 3.80 11.32 -5.65
N TYR A 58 3.09 10.35 -6.21
CA TYR A 58 1.71 10.04 -5.81
C TYR A 58 1.64 9.41 -4.42
N TYR A 59 2.58 8.53 -4.08
CA TYR A 59 2.67 8.00 -2.73
C TYR A 59 2.91 9.10 -1.70
N LYS A 60 3.86 10.01 -2.00
CA LYS A 60 4.13 11.18 -1.15
C LYS A 60 2.91 12.09 -1.03
N ARG A 61 2.18 12.30 -2.13
CA ARG A 61 0.94 13.08 -2.13
C ARG A 61 -0.15 12.41 -1.30
N TYR A 62 -0.28 11.07 -1.41
CA TYR A 62 -1.24 10.31 -0.61
C TYR A 62 -0.96 10.44 0.89
N VAL A 63 0.30 10.27 1.32
CA VAL A 63 0.70 10.46 2.72
C VAL A 63 0.43 11.89 3.19
N ALA A 64 0.76 12.89 2.37
CA ALA A 64 0.47 14.30 2.69
C ALA A 64 -1.02 14.56 2.82
N PHE A 65 -1.84 13.97 1.95
CA PHE A 65 -3.29 14.05 2.01
C PHE A 65 -3.84 13.43 3.31
N LEU A 66 -3.41 12.24 3.70
CA LEU A 66 -3.83 11.63 4.96
C LEU A 66 -3.53 12.56 6.15
N LYS A 67 -2.34 13.15 6.18
CA LYS A 67 -1.91 14.02 7.28
C LYS A 67 -2.60 15.39 7.29
N LYS A 68 -2.65 16.07 6.15
CA LYS A 68 -3.06 17.48 6.06
C LYS A 68 -4.57 17.65 5.83
N ASP A 69 -5.12 16.84 4.92
CA ASP A 69 -6.51 17.01 4.51
C ASP A 69 -7.46 16.18 5.39
N LEU A 70 -7.04 14.97 5.79
CA LEU A 70 -7.82 14.12 6.71
C LEU A 70 -7.45 14.31 8.19
N GLY A 71 -6.45 15.13 8.52
CA GLY A 71 -6.04 15.40 9.89
C GLY A 71 -5.40 14.19 10.61
N MET A 72 -4.91 13.20 9.86
CA MET A 72 -4.28 12.00 10.42
C MET A 72 -2.79 12.23 10.71
N ASN A 73 -2.45 13.35 11.32
CA ASN A 73 -1.08 13.74 11.68
C ASN A 73 -0.71 13.38 13.13
N PHE A 74 -1.30 12.33 13.66
CA PHE A 74 -1.07 11.86 15.03
C PHE A 74 -0.87 10.34 15.05
N CYS A 75 -0.22 9.86 16.13
CA CYS A 75 -0.05 8.42 16.33
C CYS A 75 -1.37 7.77 16.77
N GLN A 76 -1.93 6.88 15.94
CA GLN A 76 -3.20 6.21 16.21
C GLN A 76 -3.14 5.20 17.37
N VAL A 77 -1.94 4.86 17.86
CA VAL A 77 -1.76 4.03 19.07
C VAL A 77 -1.59 4.90 20.32
N LYS A 78 -0.90 6.03 20.17
CA LYS A 78 -0.55 6.95 21.26
C LYS A 78 -1.29 8.29 21.11
N GLY A 79 -2.50 8.35 20.82
CA GLY A 79 -3.34 9.50 20.43
C GLY A 79 -2.90 10.93 20.82
N ASN A 80 -2.04 11.06 21.81
CA ASN A 80 -1.46 12.30 22.28
C ASN A 80 -0.16 12.73 21.58
N ILE A 81 0.40 11.91 20.70
CA ILE A 81 1.60 12.25 19.93
C ILE A 81 1.14 12.75 18.56
N GLN A 82 1.37 14.04 18.31
CA GLN A 82 1.10 14.68 17.03
C GLN A 82 2.40 15.05 16.33
N GLU A 83 2.39 15.09 15.00
CA GLU A 83 3.51 15.57 14.22
C GLU A 83 3.74 17.05 14.50
N ASN A 84 4.94 17.39 14.92
CA ASN A 84 5.38 18.77 15.12
C ASN A 84 6.43 19.10 14.04
N GLU A 85 6.16 20.08 13.19
CA GLU A 85 7.08 20.48 12.12
C GLU A 85 8.40 21.05 12.69
N ASP A 86 8.40 21.56 13.93
CA ASP A 86 9.56 22.15 14.60
C ASP A 86 10.38 21.11 15.38
N ASP A 87 9.81 19.95 15.69
CA ASP A 87 10.49 18.88 16.44
C ASP A 87 10.65 17.61 15.58
N LYS A 88 11.88 17.35 15.13
CA LYS A 88 12.21 16.18 14.31
C LYS A 88 12.02 14.83 15.02
N HIS A 89 11.73 14.84 16.31
CA HIS A 89 11.57 13.62 17.11
C HIS A 89 10.11 13.10 17.13
N GLU A 90 9.17 13.83 16.57
CA GLU A 90 7.76 13.46 16.54
C GLU A 90 7.26 13.20 15.09
N LEU A 91 8.03 12.49 14.31
CA LEU A 91 7.61 12.11 12.96
C LEU A 91 6.48 11.09 13.03
N ILE A 92 5.41 11.38 12.31
CA ILE A 92 4.32 10.42 12.07
C ILE A 92 4.53 9.76 10.71
N GLU A 93 4.59 8.45 10.74
CA GLU A 93 4.83 7.63 9.55
C GLU A 93 3.59 6.80 9.19
N MET A 94 3.35 6.61 7.90
CA MET A 94 2.31 5.72 7.41
C MET A 94 2.80 4.28 7.38
N HIS A 95 2.19 3.44 8.20
CA HIS A 95 2.40 2.00 8.23
C HIS A 95 1.30 1.29 7.43
N HIS A 96 1.68 0.38 6.52
CA HIS A 96 0.74 -0.52 5.86
C HIS A 96 0.37 -1.66 6.81
N GLY A 97 -0.86 -1.74 7.16
CA GLY A 97 -1.34 -2.69 8.16
C GLY A 97 -2.73 -2.27 8.66
N PRO A 98 -3.22 -2.97 9.67
CA PRO A 98 -2.57 -3.94 10.59
C PRO A 98 -2.22 -5.30 9.99
N ILE A 99 -2.99 -5.81 9.02
CA ILE A 99 -2.85 -7.20 8.55
C ILE A 99 -1.85 -7.31 7.40
N LEU A 100 -2.12 -6.59 6.32
CA LEU A 100 -1.36 -6.70 5.08
C LEU A 100 -0.33 -5.58 4.98
N SER A 101 0.91 -5.95 4.72
CA SER A 101 2.00 -5.02 4.38
C SER A 101 1.88 -4.56 2.92
N LEU A 102 2.63 -3.54 2.53
CA LEU A 102 2.71 -3.14 1.11
C LEU A 102 3.19 -4.31 0.23
N PHE A 103 4.10 -5.14 0.75
CA PHE A 103 4.53 -6.37 0.10
C PHE A 103 3.35 -7.30 -0.20
N ASP A 104 2.48 -7.54 0.80
CA ASP A 104 1.31 -8.41 0.63
C ASP A 104 0.34 -7.85 -0.43
N TYR A 105 0.07 -6.54 -0.42
CA TYR A 105 -0.80 -5.91 -1.42
C TYR A 105 -0.25 -6.05 -2.84
N VAL A 106 1.05 -5.83 -3.03
CA VAL A 106 1.70 -6.01 -4.33
C VAL A 106 1.66 -7.47 -4.76
N ALA A 107 1.94 -8.41 -3.84
CA ALA A 107 1.88 -9.84 -4.11
C ALA A 107 0.49 -10.28 -4.56
N ILE A 108 -0.55 -9.86 -3.86
CA ILE A 108 -1.95 -10.21 -4.21
C ILE A 108 -2.32 -9.68 -5.60
N VAL A 109 -1.95 -8.45 -5.93
CA VAL A 109 -2.23 -7.87 -7.26
C VAL A 109 -1.45 -8.58 -8.36
N LEU A 110 -0.20 -8.99 -8.10
CA LEU A 110 0.61 -9.79 -9.01
C LEU A 110 -0.04 -11.16 -9.25
N GLU A 111 -0.36 -11.90 -8.20
CA GLU A 111 -1.00 -13.21 -8.30
C GLU A 111 -2.35 -13.14 -9.02
N TYR A 112 -3.17 -12.15 -8.68
CA TYR A 112 -4.42 -11.89 -9.37
C TYR A 112 -4.20 -11.68 -10.88
N SER A 113 -3.15 -10.95 -11.24
CA SER A 113 -2.83 -10.70 -12.64
C SER A 113 -2.35 -11.97 -13.36
N LEU A 114 -1.55 -12.80 -12.69
CA LEU A 114 -1.07 -14.07 -13.24
C LEU A 114 -2.22 -15.08 -13.43
N VAL A 115 -3.07 -15.25 -12.43
CA VAL A 115 -4.20 -16.19 -12.48
C VAL A 115 -5.20 -15.80 -13.57
N ASN A 116 -5.43 -14.50 -13.75
CA ASN A 116 -6.36 -14.00 -14.76
C ASN A 116 -5.71 -13.76 -16.13
N ASN A 117 -4.46 -14.16 -16.32
CA ASN A 117 -3.68 -13.98 -17.56
C ASN A 117 -3.71 -12.53 -18.07
N LEU A 118 -3.58 -11.56 -17.15
CA LEU A 118 -3.54 -10.15 -17.51
C LEU A 118 -2.13 -9.80 -18.01
N ASP A 119 -2.07 -9.12 -19.14
CA ASP A 119 -0.82 -8.57 -19.67
C ASP A 119 -0.49 -7.27 -18.91
N VAL A 120 0.33 -7.39 -17.87
CA VAL A 120 0.70 -6.29 -16.99
C VAL A 120 2.20 -6.16 -16.85
N SER A 121 2.67 -4.94 -16.90
CA SER A 121 4.06 -4.60 -16.60
C SER A 121 4.27 -4.34 -15.10
N THR A 122 5.53 -4.25 -14.69
CA THR A 122 5.92 -3.79 -13.34
C THR A 122 5.26 -2.48 -12.95
N PHE A 123 5.15 -1.54 -13.90
CA PHE A 123 4.53 -0.23 -13.67
C PHE A 123 3.01 -0.32 -13.57
N ASP A 124 2.39 -1.23 -14.29
CA ASP A 124 0.94 -1.44 -14.20
C ASP A 124 0.54 -1.96 -12.83
N ILE A 125 1.31 -2.91 -12.27
CA ILE A 125 1.08 -3.39 -10.91
C ILE A 125 1.27 -2.26 -9.90
N ALA A 126 2.34 -1.47 -10.02
CA ALA A 126 2.55 -0.30 -9.16
C ALA A 126 1.40 0.71 -9.29
N ASN A 127 0.89 0.94 -10.51
CA ASN A 127 -0.25 1.80 -10.77
C ASN A 127 -1.53 1.29 -10.11
N ILE A 128 -1.81 0.00 -10.27
CA ILE A 128 -2.98 -0.64 -9.66
C ILE A 128 -2.95 -0.44 -8.14
N VAL A 129 -1.82 -0.78 -7.50
CA VAL A 129 -1.68 -0.64 -6.05
C VAL A 129 -1.80 0.83 -5.62
N MET A 130 -1.25 1.79 -6.40
CA MET A 130 -1.45 3.22 -6.10
C MET A 130 -2.89 3.66 -6.26
N LYS A 131 -3.61 3.18 -7.27
CA LYS A 131 -5.06 3.45 -7.39
C LYS A 131 -5.82 2.92 -6.19
N GLU A 132 -5.47 1.73 -5.69
CA GLU A 132 -6.13 1.17 -4.51
C GLU A 132 -5.84 1.99 -3.24
N HIS A 133 -4.70 2.68 -3.12
CA HIS A 133 -4.50 3.66 -2.04
C HIS A 133 -5.52 4.80 -2.14
N PHE A 134 -5.66 5.41 -3.30
CA PHE A 134 -6.61 6.51 -3.50
C PHE A 134 -8.08 6.04 -3.46
N ASN A 135 -8.35 4.78 -3.75
CA ASN A 135 -9.65 4.14 -3.55
C ASN A 135 -9.92 3.78 -2.09
N PHE A 136 -8.97 4.06 -1.19
CA PHE A 136 -9.01 3.69 0.23
C PHE A 136 -9.22 2.19 0.48
N ASN A 137 -8.81 1.34 -0.45
CA ASN A 137 -8.85 -0.11 -0.30
C ASN A 137 -7.57 -0.67 0.36
N ILE A 138 -6.51 0.13 0.42
CA ILE A 138 -5.27 -0.22 1.14
C ILE A 138 -5.39 0.25 2.58
N GLN A 139 -5.30 -0.68 3.51
CA GLN A 139 -5.40 -0.34 4.93
C GLN A 139 -4.06 0.18 5.46
N THR A 140 -4.10 1.32 6.14
CA THR A 140 -2.93 2.00 6.71
C THR A 140 -3.19 2.46 8.13
N VAL A 141 -2.11 2.64 8.91
CA VAL A 141 -2.13 3.18 10.28
C VAL A 141 -1.06 4.26 10.39
N MET A 142 -1.39 5.40 10.98
CA MET A 142 -0.42 6.46 11.24
C MET A 142 0.22 6.25 12.61
N LEU A 143 1.55 6.14 12.64
CA LEU A 143 2.31 5.77 13.83
C LEU A 143 3.47 6.74 14.04
N CYS A 144 3.80 7.08 15.29
CA CYS A 144 5.07 7.71 15.57
C CYS A 144 6.22 6.69 15.39
N GLU A 145 7.42 7.17 15.14
CA GLU A 145 8.59 6.35 14.81
C GLU A 145 8.82 5.21 15.81
N THR A 146 8.76 5.50 17.10
CA THR A 146 8.95 4.49 18.17
C THR A 146 7.92 3.37 18.08
N VAL A 147 6.62 3.71 17.96
CA VAL A 147 5.55 2.70 17.86
C VAL A 147 5.68 1.92 16.56
N HIS A 148 6.05 2.59 15.46
CA HIS A 148 6.27 1.95 14.16
C HIS A 148 7.37 0.87 14.25
N GLN A 149 8.48 1.19 14.92
CA GLN A 149 9.54 0.21 15.16
C GLN A 149 9.08 -0.94 16.05
N GLU A 150 8.35 -0.68 17.12
CA GLU A 150 7.83 -1.72 18.02
C GLU A 150 6.80 -2.64 17.35
N VAL A 151 6.02 -2.11 16.41
CA VAL A 151 5.11 -2.92 15.56
C VAL A 151 5.93 -3.85 14.64
N HIS A 152 7.00 -3.35 14.01
CA HIS A 152 7.89 -4.17 13.19
C HIS A 152 8.61 -5.25 14.00
N ASP A 153 8.94 -4.96 15.26
CA ASP A 153 9.55 -5.90 16.20
C ASP A 153 8.53 -6.89 16.81
N ASN A 154 7.26 -6.84 16.40
CA ASN A 154 6.14 -7.63 16.95
C ASN A 154 5.91 -7.45 18.46
N LYS A 155 6.27 -6.29 19.03
CA LYS A 155 6.04 -5.95 20.44
C LYS A 155 4.67 -5.30 20.68
N ILE A 156 4.12 -4.66 19.65
CA ILE A 156 2.80 -4.02 19.68
C ILE A 156 1.90 -4.69 18.65
N PHE A 157 0.72 -5.11 19.09
CA PHE A 157 -0.34 -5.59 18.22
C PHE A 157 -1.23 -4.41 17.79
N LEU A 158 -1.42 -4.26 16.48
CA LEU A 158 -2.37 -3.31 15.92
C LEU A 158 -3.69 -4.02 15.68
N ASN A 159 -4.77 -3.55 16.29
CA ASN A 159 -6.09 -4.10 16.03
C ASN A 159 -6.56 -3.71 14.61
N ILE A 160 -7.31 -4.61 13.96
CA ILE A 160 -7.83 -4.39 12.59
C ILE A 160 -8.66 -3.09 12.48
N LYS A 161 -9.36 -2.71 13.54
CA LYS A 161 -10.18 -1.51 13.58
C LYS A 161 -9.38 -0.21 13.67
N GLN A 162 -8.08 -0.28 14.01
CA GLN A 162 -7.18 0.89 13.98
C GLN A 162 -6.73 1.24 12.57
N GLY A 163 -6.91 0.33 11.62
CA GLY A 163 -6.55 0.57 10.22
C GLY A 163 -7.54 1.49 9.54
N PHE A 164 -7.04 2.52 8.88
CA PHE A 164 -7.81 3.33 7.94
C PHE A 164 -7.80 2.68 6.56
N GLY A 165 -8.97 2.51 5.97
CA GLY A 165 -9.15 1.93 4.64
C GLY A 165 -10.02 0.67 4.64
N ASN A 166 -10.60 0.36 3.47
CA ASN A 166 -11.55 -0.73 3.27
C ASN A 166 -10.83 -2.02 2.80
N LEU A 167 -10.19 -2.71 3.74
CA LEU A 167 -9.52 -3.98 3.45
C LEU A 167 -10.47 -5.03 2.82
N ASN A 168 -11.73 -5.06 3.25
CA ASN A 168 -12.70 -6.01 2.70
C ASN A 168 -12.96 -5.77 1.21
N GLY A 169 -13.06 -4.51 0.79
CA GLY A 169 -13.20 -4.15 -0.62
C GLY A 169 -11.99 -4.59 -1.45
N PHE A 170 -10.77 -4.47 -0.90
CA PHE A 170 -9.57 -4.99 -1.56
C PHE A 170 -9.61 -6.51 -1.69
N ILE A 171 -9.89 -7.23 -0.60
CA ILE A 171 -9.94 -8.70 -0.57
C ILE A 171 -11.00 -9.23 -1.53
N GLU A 172 -12.18 -8.60 -1.57
CA GLU A 172 -13.25 -9.00 -2.46
C GLU A 172 -12.85 -8.83 -3.93
N LYS A 173 -12.23 -7.70 -4.26
CA LYS A 173 -11.78 -7.37 -5.62
C LYS A 173 -10.69 -8.29 -6.14
N TYR A 174 -9.73 -8.65 -5.28
CA TYR A 174 -8.54 -9.42 -5.64
C TYR A 174 -8.55 -10.84 -5.06
N ARG A 175 -9.73 -11.39 -4.80
CA ARG A 175 -9.91 -12.71 -4.15
C ARG A 175 -9.07 -13.81 -4.80
N ASP A 176 -9.05 -13.86 -6.12
CA ASP A 176 -8.35 -14.91 -6.87
C ASP A 176 -6.83 -14.81 -6.81
N GLY A 177 -6.30 -13.68 -6.33
CA GLY A 177 -4.87 -13.46 -6.09
C GLY A 177 -4.43 -13.74 -4.66
N LEU A 178 -5.32 -14.18 -3.78
CA LEU A 178 -4.97 -14.47 -2.39
C LEU A 178 -4.29 -15.83 -2.26
N LEU A 179 -3.07 -15.84 -1.75
CA LEU A 179 -2.35 -17.06 -1.41
C LEU A 179 -2.85 -17.65 -0.06
N PRO A 180 -2.74 -18.98 0.13
CA PRO A 180 -3.19 -19.65 1.36
C PRO A 180 -2.62 -19.05 2.64
N GLU A 181 -1.35 -18.68 2.64
CA GLU A 181 -0.71 -18.04 3.81
C GLU A 181 -1.31 -16.66 4.13
N GLN A 182 -1.72 -15.90 3.12
CA GLN A 182 -2.38 -14.61 3.33
C GLN A 182 -3.78 -14.79 3.92
N ILE A 183 -4.51 -15.79 3.46
CA ILE A 183 -5.82 -16.15 4.01
C ILE A 183 -5.69 -16.56 5.48
N LEU A 184 -4.70 -17.39 5.81
CA LEU A 184 -4.43 -17.80 7.19
C LEU A 184 -4.04 -16.59 8.06
N LYS A 185 -3.20 -15.71 7.55
CA LYS A 185 -2.79 -14.47 8.22
C LYS A 185 -4.00 -13.59 8.52
N ILE A 186 -4.87 -13.35 7.54
CA ILE A 186 -6.08 -12.54 7.69
C ILE A 186 -7.00 -13.15 8.76
N ASN A 187 -7.31 -14.43 8.67
CA ASN A 187 -8.19 -15.11 9.63
C ASN A 187 -7.63 -15.04 11.06
N LYS A 188 -6.33 -15.32 11.22
CA LYS A 188 -5.66 -15.21 12.53
C LYS A 188 -5.76 -13.80 13.10
N TYR A 189 -5.55 -12.79 12.27
CA TYR A 189 -5.62 -11.40 12.72
C TYR A 189 -7.02 -10.98 13.14
N ILE A 190 -8.05 -11.43 12.41
CA ILE A 190 -9.45 -11.20 12.77
C ILE A 190 -9.76 -11.78 14.14
N GLU A 191 -9.33 -13.03 14.41
CA GLU A 191 -9.56 -13.66 15.71
C GLU A 191 -8.80 -12.97 16.85
N LEU A 192 -7.53 -12.59 16.62
CA LEU A 192 -6.76 -11.81 17.60
C LEU A 192 -7.41 -10.45 17.88
N SER A 193 -7.92 -9.77 16.83
CA SER A 193 -8.58 -8.48 17.00
C SER A 193 -9.86 -8.55 17.81
N LYS A 194 -10.55 -9.69 17.82
CA LYS A 194 -11.69 -9.92 18.70
C LYS A 194 -11.28 -10.11 20.18
N GLN A 195 -10.11 -10.71 20.41
CA GLN A 195 -9.61 -10.99 21.77
C GLN A 195 -9.03 -9.74 22.43
N TYR A 196 -8.40 -8.86 21.65
CA TYR A 196 -7.69 -7.67 22.14
C TYR A 196 -8.42 -6.40 21.72
N ASP A 197 -9.68 -6.30 22.12
CA ASP A 197 -10.58 -5.19 21.75
C ASP A 197 -10.41 -3.95 22.64
N SER A 198 -9.20 -3.74 23.18
CA SER A 198 -8.89 -2.60 24.03
C SER A 198 -8.17 -1.51 23.27
N TYR A 199 -8.89 -0.59 22.66
CA TYR A 199 -8.31 0.61 22.11
C TYR A 199 -9.18 1.82 22.36
N ASP A 200 -8.55 2.97 22.11
CA ASP A 200 -9.16 4.27 22.28
C ASP A 200 -10.36 4.43 21.34
N ASN A 201 -11.55 4.50 21.94
CA ASN A 201 -12.79 4.68 21.21
C ASN A 201 -12.83 5.99 20.39
N ASP A 202 -12.06 7.01 20.78
CA ASP A 202 -12.02 8.28 20.07
C ASP A 202 -11.23 8.19 18.78
N VAL A 203 -10.13 7.42 18.76
CA VAL A 203 -9.39 7.09 17.53
C VAL A 203 -10.25 6.29 16.56
N MET A 204 -11.05 5.34 17.08
CA MET A 204 -11.99 4.60 16.25
C MET A 204 -13.05 5.47 15.60
N LYS A 205 -13.71 6.33 16.38
CA LYS A 205 -14.73 7.25 15.87
C LYS A 205 -14.16 8.19 14.80
N LEU A 206 -12.92 8.65 15.00
CA LEU A 206 -12.22 9.44 13.99
C LEU A 206 -12.00 8.65 12.72
N ASN A 207 -11.49 7.42 12.80
CA ASN A 207 -11.29 6.56 11.63
C ASN A 207 -12.61 6.27 10.90
N GLU A 208 -13.70 5.99 11.62
CA GLU A 208 -15.03 5.78 11.02
C GLU A 208 -15.51 7.03 10.30
N SER A 209 -15.37 8.20 10.92
CA SER A 209 -15.78 9.49 10.35
C SER A 209 -14.98 9.81 9.08
N VAL A 210 -13.66 9.62 9.12
CA VAL A 210 -12.77 9.89 7.99
C VAL A 210 -13.01 8.90 6.86
N THR A 211 -13.21 7.62 7.16
CA THR A 211 -13.53 6.59 6.15
C THR A 211 -14.85 6.91 5.45
N LYS A 212 -15.87 7.30 6.20
CA LYS A 212 -17.16 7.70 5.66
C LYS A 212 -17.02 8.93 4.75
N TRP A 213 -16.35 9.97 5.24
CA TRP A 213 -16.11 11.18 4.46
C TRP A 213 -15.33 10.89 3.18
N ALA A 214 -14.26 10.08 3.25
CA ALA A 214 -13.45 9.71 2.11
C ALA A 214 -14.24 8.90 1.05
N SER A 215 -15.18 8.05 1.50
CA SER A 215 -16.07 7.30 0.59
C SER A 215 -17.11 8.19 -0.09
N GLU A 216 -17.52 9.31 0.56
CA GLU A 216 -18.48 10.26 0.02
C GLU A 216 -17.85 11.24 -0.99
N MET A 217 -16.53 11.52 -0.86
CA MET A 217 -15.83 12.49 -1.70
C MET A 217 -15.60 12.04 -3.15
N GLY A 218 -15.68 10.75 -3.45
CA GLY A 218 -15.40 10.23 -4.77
C GLY A 218 -13.92 10.43 -5.19
N ILE A 219 -13.36 9.46 -5.90
CA ILE A 219 -11.91 9.44 -6.18
C ILE A 219 -11.56 10.07 -7.52
N ASP A 220 -12.54 10.20 -8.41
CA ASP A 220 -12.32 10.64 -9.80
C ASP A 220 -11.72 12.05 -9.90
N ASP A 221 -11.93 12.90 -8.89
CA ASP A 221 -11.38 14.27 -8.86
C ASP A 221 -9.88 14.35 -8.48
N TRP A 222 -9.28 13.25 -8.01
CA TRP A 222 -7.87 13.25 -7.55
C TRP A 222 -6.85 13.01 -8.67
N PHE A 223 -7.32 12.51 -9.81
CA PHE A 223 -6.48 12.19 -10.97
C PHE A 223 -6.55 13.21 -12.11
N ASN A 224 -7.39 14.27 -12.01
CA ASN A 224 -7.48 15.35 -12.98
C ASN A 224 -6.51 16.50 -12.71
#